data_0027e112c39105cd778a0d46bea91076
#
_entry.id   0027e112c39105cd778a0d46bea91076
#
_cell.length_a   1.000
_cell.length_b   1.000
_cell.length_c   1.000
_cell.angle_alpha   90.00
_cell.angle_beta   90.00
_cell.angle_gamma   90.00
#
_symmetry.space_group_name_H-M   'P 1'
#
loop_
_entity.id
_entity.type
_entity.pdbx_description
1 polymer ?
#
loop_
_entity_poly.entity_id
_entity_poly.type
_entity_poly.pdbx_seq_one_letter_code
_entity_poly.pdbx_strand_id
1 'polypeptide(L)'
;FGTSLKFYGFDFSIQCSYQIGGYGYDGTYQSMMSSPTSNNTGSAFHADLLNSWSAQNKESNLPRFQFDDTYTAGTSTRFLTKASYLNIENINFGYSLPRTMLSKAHINGLRLYLQAQNVFYWSKRRGFDPRQTYSGNTDATNYSPMRTISAGVKLTF
;
A
#
# COMPACT_ATOMS: atom_id res chain seq x y z
N PHE A 1 -2.64 -16.00 -3.84
CA PHE A 1 -1.83 -17.11 -4.38
C PHE A 1 -0.40 -17.03 -3.86
N GLY A 2 0.29 -18.17 -3.85
CA GLY A 2 1.68 -18.22 -3.42
C GLY A 2 2.38 -19.47 -3.97
N THR A 3 3.69 -19.47 -3.86
CA THR A 3 4.52 -20.64 -4.22
C THR A 3 5.69 -20.76 -3.26
N SER A 4 6.21 -21.98 -3.14
CA SER A 4 7.42 -22.26 -2.39
C SER A 4 8.30 -23.25 -3.13
N LEU A 5 9.60 -23.02 -3.09
CA LEU A 5 10.62 -23.83 -3.75
C LEU A 5 11.67 -24.22 -2.72
N LYS A 6 12.15 -25.45 -2.77
CA LYS A 6 13.26 -25.94 -1.94
C LYS A 6 14.22 -26.75 -2.81
N PHE A 7 15.49 -26.38 -2.81
CA PHE A 7 16.53 -27.13 -3.52
C PHE A 7 17.92 -26.86 -2.93
N TYR A 8 18.73 -27.89 -2.81
CA TYR A 8 20.12 -27.80 -2.33
C TYR A 8 20.36 -26.96 -1.07
N GLY A 9 19.42 -26.99 -0.11
CA GLY A 9 19.51 -26.23 1.14
C GLY A 9 18.91 -24.81 1.06
N PHE A 10 18.59 -24.33 -0.13
CA PHE A 10 17.84 -23.09 -0.31
C PHE A 10 16.34 -23.33 -0.16
N ASP A 11 15.67 -22.40 0.49
CA ASP A 11 14.22 -22.30 0.52
C ASP A 11 13.79 -20.90 0.12
N PHE A 12 12.83 -20.83 -0.78
CA PHE A 12 12.22 -19.59 -1.24
C PHE A 12 10.70 -19.72 -1.17
N SER A 13 10.04 -18.70 -0.67
CA SER A 13 8.58 -18.61 -0.77
C SER A 13 8.13 -17.18 -1.05
N ILE A 14 7.07 -17.06 -1.84
CA ILE A 14 6.40 -15.81 -2.12
C ILE A 14 4.91 -16.00 -1.92
N GLN A 15 4.28 -15.01 -1.30
CA GLN A 15 2.83 -14.94 -1.11
C GLN A 15 2.32 -13.60 -1.62
N CYS A 16 1.28 -13.68 -2.44
CA CYS A 16 0.64 -12.53 -3.05
C CYS A 16 -0.86 -12.56 -2.78
N SER A 17 -1.45 -11.40 -2.56
CA SER A 17 -2.90 -11.18 -2.57
C SER A 17 -3.31 -10.24 -3.69
N TYR A 18 -4.52 -10.40 -4.16
CA TYR A 18 -5.09 -9.52 -5.17
C TYR A 18 -6.60 -9.42 -5.01
N GLN A 19 -7.13 -8.33 -5.51
CA GLN A 19 -8.57 -8.14 -5.67
C GLN A 19 -8.84 -7.60 -7.07
N ILE A 20 -9.86 -8.14 -7.71
CA ILE A 20 -10.31 -7.68 -9.02
C ILE A 20 -11.75 -7.18 -8.87
N GLY A 21 -11.99 -5.94 -9.31
CA GLY A 21 -13.30 -5.31 -9.24
C GLY A 21 -13.56 -4.60 -7.91
N GLY A 22 -14.80 -4.16 -7.76
CA GLY A 22 -15.23 -3.36 -6.62
C GLY A 22 -14.82 -1.89 -6.72
N TYR A 23 -15.44 -1.09 -5.86
CA TYR A 23 -15.14 0.32 -5.70
C TYR A 23 -14.94 0.61 -4.21
N GLY A 24 -13.97 1.45 -3.90
CA GLY A 24 -13.77 2.02 -2.59
C GLY A 24 -13.98 3.53 -2.65
N TYR A 25 -14.39 4.11 -1.54
CA TYR A 25 -14.54 5.55 -1.40
C TYR A 25 -13.25 6.17 -0.87
N ASP A 26 -12.66 7.10 -1.62
CA ASP A 26 -11.42 7.77 -1.24
C ASP A 26 -11.72 9.04 -0.44
N GLY A 27 -11.99 8.87 0.85
CA GLY A 27 -12.29 9.95 1.77
C GLY A 27 -11.09 10.88 2.00
N THR A 28 -9.87 10.34 1.94
CA THR A 28 -8.65 11.14 2.04
C THR A 28 -8.52 12.11 0.86
N TYR A 29 -8.76 11.62 -0.35
CA TYR A 29 -8.77 12.48 -1.53
C TYR A 29 -9.89 13.50 -1.48
N GLN A 30 -11.10 13.09 -1.05
CA GLN A 30 -12.22 14.02 -0.87
C GLN A 30 -11.84 15.18 0.05
N SER A 31 -11.24 14.88 1.20
CA SER A 31 -10.86 15.92 2.16
C SER A 31 -9.80 16.88 1.61
N MET A 32 -8.82 16.37 0.85
CA MET A 32 -7.78 17.17 0.21
C MET A 32 -8.28 17.95 -1.02
N MET A 33 -9.42 17.57 -1.60
CA MET A 33 -10.07 18.27 -2.72
C MET A 33 -11.10 19.29 -2.25
N SER A 34 -11.29 19.45 -0.95
CA SER A 34 -12.18 20.46 -0.38
C SER A 34 -11.65 21.87 -0.62
N SER A 35 -12.56 22.82 -0.77
CA SER A 35 -12.20 24.23 -0.84
C SER A 35 -11.69 24.74 0.50
N PRO A 36 -10.79 25.74 0.51
CA PRO A 36 -10.35 26.37 1.75
C PRO A 36 -11.54 27.08 2.42
N THR A 37 -11.64 26.86 3.72
CA THR A 37 -12.61 27.53 4.59
C THR A 37 -11.87 28.13 5.78
N SER A 38 -12.53 28.96 6.57
CA SER A 38 -11.96 29.49 7.81
C SER A 38 -11.50 28.39 8.78
N ASN A 39 -12.15 27.21 8.74
CA ASN A 39 -11.87 26.10 9.64
C ASN A 39 -10.72 25.18 9.18
N ASN A 40 -10.35 25.22 7.90
CA ASN A 40 -9.27 24.39 7.34
C ASN A 40 -8.10 25.21 6.76
N THR A 41 -8.02 26.49 7.13
CA THR A 41 -6.89 27.35 6.77
C THR A 41 -5.57 26.73 7.24
N GLY A 42 -4.59 26.61 6.34
CA GLY A 42 -3.31 25.97 6.61
C GLY A 42 -3.27 24.45 6.37
N SER A 43 -4.38 23.82 5.99
CA SER A 43 -4.40 22.43 5.58
C SER A 43 -3.73 22.23 4.21
N ALA A 44 -3.17 21.04 4.00
CA ALA A 44 -2.66 20.64 2.69
C ALA A 44 -3.81 20.30 1.73
N PHE A 45 -3.70 20.74 0.49
CA PHE A 45 -4.63 20.43 -0.58
C PHE A 45 -3.97 19.51 -1.62
N HIS A 46 -4.81 18.80 -2.38
CA HIS A 46 -4.31 17.93 -3.43
C HIS A 46 -3.86 18.75 -4.65
N ALA A 47 -2.76 18.30 -5.29
CA ALA A 47 -2.22 18.99 -6.48
C ALA A 47 -3.20 19.06 -7.66
N ASP A 48 -4.17 18.12 -7.74
CA ASP A 48 -5.20 18.15 -8.78
C ASP A 48 -6.04 19.44 -8.77
N LEU A 49 -6.15 20.13 -7.61
CA LEU A 49 -6.85 21.42 -7.53
C LEU A 49 -6.23 22.51 -8.40
N LEU A 50 -4.95 22.38 -8.76
CA LEU A 50 -4.29 23.27 -9.73
C LEU A 50 -4.95 23.20 -11.12
N ASN A 51 -5.59 22.08 -11.42
CA ASN A 51 -6.32 21.87 -12.68
C ASN A 51 -7.81 22.19 -12.57
N SER A 52 -8.26 22.87 -11.51
CA SER A 52 -9.64 23.27 -11.35
C SER A 52 -10.11 24.19 -12.48
N TRP A 53 -11.42 24.19 -12.73
CA TRP A 53 -12.02 25.04 -13.73
C TRP A 53 -11.68 26.51 -13.46
N SER A 54 -11.27 27.21 -14.48
CA SER A 54 -11.00 28.65 -14.48
C SER A 54 -11.31 29.26 -15.86
N ALA A 55 -11.31 30.57 -15.98
CA ALA A 55 -11.47 31.21 -17.27
C ALA A 55 -10.39 30.84 -18.29
N GLN A 56 -9.21 30.43 -17.79
CA GLN A 56 -8.07 29.95 -18.59
C GLN A 56 -8.08 28.44 -18.81
N ASN A 57 -8.82 27.68 -17.99
CA ASN A 57 -8.93 26.22 -18.07
C ASN A 57 -10.40 25.78 -18.06
N LYS A 58 -11.10 26.06 -19.15
CA LYS A 58 -12.55 25.77 -19.29
C LYS A 58 -12.85 24.28 -19.53
N GLU A 59 -11.86 23.51 -19.97
CA GLU A 59 -11.97 22.08 -20.27
C GLU A 59 -11.89 21.19 -19.02
N SER A 60 -11.60 21.78 -17.86
CA SER A 60 -11.48 21.03 -16.62
C SER A 60 -12.82 20.40 -16.20
N ASN A 61 -12.75 19.13 -15.81
CA ASN A 61 -13.85 18.40 -15.18
C ASN A 61 -13.93 18.61 -13.66
N LEU A 62 -13.00 19.39 -13.09
CA LEU A 62 -13.00 19.76 -11.69
C LEU A 62 -13.72 21.10 -11.50
N PRO A 63 -14.52 21.26 -10.44
CA PRO A 63 -15.21 22.52 -10.18
C PRO A 63 -14.22 23.63 -9.89
N ARG A 64 -14.71 24.86 -9.97
CA ARG A 64 -13.93 26.04 -9.63
C ARG A 64 -13.46 25.98 -8.17
N PHE A 65 -12.20 26.27 -7.96
CA PHE A 65 -11.63 26.41 -6.62
C PHE A 65 -11.99 27.79 -6.06
N GLN A 66 -12.78 27.81 -5.00
CA GLN A 66 -13.29 29.04 -4.41
C GLN A 66 -13.28 28.92 -2.88
N PHE A 67 -12.92 30.02 -2.20
CA PHE A 67 -12.98 30.09 -0.74
C PHE A 67 -14.43 29.92 -0.25
N ASP A 68 -14.58 29.13 0.82
CA ASP A 68 -15.85 28.88 1.53
C ASP A 68 -16.92 28.13 0.69
N ASP A 69 -16.51 27.44 -0.36
CA ASP A 69 -17.41 26.58 -1.12
C ASP A 69 -17.44 25.18 -0.50
N THR A 70 -18.48 24.90 0.28
CA THR A 70 -18.68 23.62 0.97
C THR A 70 -19.28 22.52 0.09
N TYR A 71 -19.78 22.85 -1.10
CA TYR A 71 -20.47 21.90 -1.97
C TYR A 71 -19.54 21.11 -2.88
N THR A 72 -18.38 21.65 -3.24
CA THR A 72 -17.46 21.02 -4.20
C THR A 72 -16.84 19.72 -3.69
N ALA A 73 -16.71 19.56 -2.38
CA ALA A 73 -16.21 18.35 -1.72
C ALA A 73 -17.31 17.49 -1.09
N GLY A 74 -18.58 17.72 -1.43
CA GLY A 74 -19.69 16.87 -0.99
C GLY A 74 -19.52 15.42 -1.43
N THR A 75 -20.15 14.50 -0.70
CA THR A 75 -20.15 13.06 -1.03
C THR A 75 -20.65 12.84 -2.45
N SER A 76 -19.83 12.26 -3.28
CA SER A 76 -20.15 12.05 -4.70
C SER A 76 -19.39 10.87 -5.30
N THR A 77 -19.85 10.41 -6.45
CA THR A 77 -19.18 9.33 -7.21
C THR A 77 -17.80 9.72 -7.75
N ARG A 78 -17.44 11.01 -7.74
CA ARG A 78 -16.11 11.51 -8.10
C ARG A 78 -15.01 10.86 -7.25
N PHE A 79 -15.31 10.58 -6.00
CA PHE A 79 -14.36 10.01 -5.04
C PHE A 79 -14.41 8.48 -4.98
N LEU A 80 -15.21 7.85 -5.84
CA LEU A 80 -15.19 6.41 -6.02
C LEU A 80 -14.00 6.00 -6.89
N THR A 81 -13.18 5.13 -6.36
CA THR A 81 -11.99 4.58 -7.03
C THR A 81 -12.11 3.06 -7.14
N LYS A 82 -11.63 2.49 -8.24
CA LYS A 82 -11.57 1.03 -8.39
C LYS A 82 -10.73 0.42 -7.29
N ALA A 83 -11.28 -0.56 -6.58
CA ALA A 83 -10.63 -1.25 -5.46
C ALA A 83 -9.72 -2.41 -5.90
N SER A 84 -9.45 -2.54 -7.20
CA SER A 84 -8.53 -3.57 -7.69
C SER A 84 -7.11 -3.29 -7.24
N TYR A 85 -6.45 -4.32 -6.69
CA TYR A 85 -5.04 -4.23 -6.27
C TYR A 85 -4.29 -5.54 -6.47
N LEU A 86 -2.99 -5.45 -6.49
CA LEU A 86 -2.03 -6.55 -6.36
C LEU A 86 -1.04 -6.21 -5.25
N ASN A 87 -0.84 -7.15 -4.34
CA ASN A 87 0.08 -6.99 -3.22
C ASN A 87 1.01 -8.21 -3.12
N ILE A 88 2.32 -7.97 -2.99
CA ILE A 88 3.28 -8.99 -2.58
C ILE A 88 3.41 -8.90 -1.07
N GLU A 89 2.69 -9.79 -0.38
CA GLU A 89 2.57 -9.77 1.08
C GLU A 89 3.85 -10.21 1.77
N ASN A 90 4.44 -11.30 1.26
CA ASN A 90 5.56 -11.91 1.94
C ASN A 90 6.52 -12.56 0.94
N ILE A 91 7.80 -12.32 1.12
CA ILE A 91 8.88 -13.02 0.45
C ILE A 91 9.81 -13.54 1.52
N ASN A 92 10.07 -14.85 1.51
CA ASN A 92 11.07 -15.48 2.37
C ASN A 92 12.14 -16.13 1.49
N PHE A 93 13.37 -15.92 1.89
CA PHE A 93 14.53 -16.59 1.32
C PHE A 93 15.36 -17.14 2.45
N GLY A 94 15.65 -18.43 2.42
CA GLY A 94 16.44 -19.09 3.45
C GLY A 94 17.51 -19.98 2.84
N TYR A 95 18.59 -20.18 3.60
CA TYR A 95 19.62 -21.13 3.29
C TYR A 95 19.97 -21.95 4.53
N SER A 96 19.83 -23.27 4.43
CA SER A 96 20.19 -24.22 5.47
C SER A 96 21.55 -24.84 5.13
N LEU A 97 22.52 -24.62 5.98
CA LEU A 97 23.86 -25.16 5.75
C LEU A 97 23.85 -26.70 5.85
N PRO A 98 24.63 -27.40 5.00
CA PRO A 98 24.78 -28.85 5.05
C PRO A 98 25.39 -29.29 6.39
N ARG A 99 24.91 -30.41 6.92
CA ARG A 99 25.41 -30.99 8.20
C ARG A 99 26.89 -31.29 8.16
N THR A 100 27.45 -31.66 7.01
CA THR A 100 28.87 -31.93 6.83
C THR A 100 29.79 -30.76 7.18
N MET A 101 29.29 -29.52 7.01
CA MET A 101 30.02 -28.29 7.38
C MET A 101 29.89 -27.97 8.87
N LEU A 102 28.78 -28.40 9.48
CA LEU A 102 28.42 -28.04 10.87
C LEU A 102 28.95 -29.06 11.91
N SER A 103 29.26 -30.27 11.49
CA SER A 103 29.70 -31.36 12.37
C SER A 103 30.94 -31.02 13.18
N LYS A 104 31.87 -30.26 12.62
CA LYS A 104 33.08 -29.80 13.32
C LYS A 104 32.81 -28.80 14.45
N ALA A 105 31.67 -28.13 14.39
CA ALA A 105 31.27 -27.10 15.39
C ALA A 105 30.24 -27.64 16.40
N HIS A 106 29.91 -28.92 16.38
CA HIS A 106 28.90 -29.57 17.24
C HIS A 106 27.52 -28.89 17.11
N ILE A 107 27.19 -28.34 15.93
CA ILE A 107 25.93 -27.69 15.60
C ILE A 107 25.14 -28.66 14.73
N ASN A 108 23.89 -28.95 15.13
CA ASN A 108 23.00 -29.86 14.39
C ASN A 108 22.33 -29.17 13.18
N GLY A 109 22.17 -27.85 13.21
CA GLY A 109 21.59 -27.09 12.10
C GLY A 109 21.86 -25.59 12.20
N LEU A 110 22.13 -25.00 11.06
CA LEU A 110 22.25 -23.54 10.90
C LEU A 110 21.44 -23.14 9.68
N ARG A 111 20.45 -22.26 9.88
CA ARG A 111 19.69 -21.66 8.80
C ARG A 111 19.77 -20.14 8.89
N LEU A 112 20.18 -19.53 7.78
CA LEU A 112 20.13 -18.09 7.57
C LEU A 112 18.85 -17.79 6.80
N TYR A 113 18.15 -16.71 7.15
CA TYR A 113 16.96 -16.31 6.40
C TYR A 113 16.80 -14.81 6.29
N LEU A 114 16.19 -14.41 5.19
CA LEU A 114 15.75 -13.06 4.90
C LEU A 114 14.26 -13.10 4.63
N GLN A 115 13.52 -12.23 5.29
CA GLN A 115 12.08 -12.09 5.12
C GLN A 115 11.74 -10.65 4.79
N ALA A 116 10.87 -10.44 3.81
CA ALA A 116 10.35 -9.14 3.48
C ALA A 116 8.82 -9.19 3.45
N GLN A 117 8.17 -8.29 4.17
CA GLN A 117 6.73 -8.16 4.26
C GLN A 117 6.26 -6.87 3.60
N ASN A 118 5.07 -6.90 2.96
CA ASN A 118 4.49 -5.77 2.23
C ASN A 118 5.47 -5.16 1.23
N VAL A 119 6.13 -6.02 0.43
CA VAL A 119 7.26 -5.67 -0.44
C VAL A 119 6.82 -4.73 -1.54
N PHE A 120 5.69 -5.03 -2.14
CA PHE A 120 5.17 -4.29 -3.28
C PHE A 120 3.65 -4.25 -3.23
N TYR A 121 3.12 -3.07 -3.51
CA TYR A 121 1.70 -2.83 -3.61
C TYR A 121 1.40 -2.00 -4.86
N TRP A 122 0.41 -2.43 -5.61
CA TRP A 122 -0.12 -1.72 -6.77
C TRP A 122 -1.63 -1.59 -6.67
N SER A 123 -2.14 -0.38 -6.91
CA SER A 123 -3.57 -0.11 -7.05
C SER A 123 -3.83 0.79 -8.25
N LYS A 124 -5.07 0.88 -8.69
CA LYS A 124 -5.47 1.69 -9.85
C LYS A 124 -5.14 3.18 -9.65
N ARG A 125 -5.24 3.67 -8.42
CA ARG A 125 -4.92 5.04 -8.05
C ARG A 125 -3.75 5.09 -7.08
N ARG A 126 -2.75 5.89 -7.41
CA ARG A 126 -1.60 6.11 -6.52
C ARG A 126 -2.07 6.79 -5.23
N GLY A 127 -1.65 6.26 -4.09
CA GLY A 127 -2.03 6.76 -2.77
C GLY A 127 -3.33 6.18 -2.21
N PHE A 128 -4.12 5.48 -3.02
CA PHE A 128 -5.31 4.77 -2.56
C PHE A 128 -4.98 3.33 -2.22
N ASP A 129 -5.18 2.94 -0.96
CA ASP A 129 -5.00 1.56 -0.50
C ASP A 129 -6.34 1.01 0.05
N PRO A 130 -7.08 0.21 -0.74
CA PRO A 130 -8.37 -0.34 -0.30
C PRO A 130 -8.27 -1.34 0.86
N ARG A 131 -7.07 -1.72 1.29
CA ARG A 131 -6.83 -2.61 2.43
C ARG A 131 -6.83 -1.87 3.78
N GLN A 132 -6.87 -0.53 3.77
CA GLN A 132 -6.82 0.27 5.00
C GLN A 132 -8.01 0.04 5.92
N THR A 133 -9.19 -0.23 5.34
CA THR A 133 -10.40 -0.52 6.08
C THR A 133 -11.10 -1.74 5.50
N TYR A 134 -11.89 -2.41 6.33
CA TYR A 134 -12.68 -3.57 5.91
C TYR A 134 -13.75 -3.21 4.87
N SER A 135 -14.26 -1.98 4.89
CA SER A 135 -15.25 -1.47 3.93
C SER A 135 -14.65 -0.94 2.62
N GLY A 136 -13.31 -0.94 2.49
CA GLY A 136 -12.63 -0.39 1.31
C GLY A 136 -12.60 1.13 1.23
N ASN A 137 -13.03 1.83 2.28
CA ASN A 137 -12.93 3.29 2.36
C ASN A 137 -11.56 3.70 2.89
N THR A 138 -11.03 4.81 2.39
CA THR A 138 -9.80 5.40 2.95
C THR A 138 -10.13 6.56 3.87
N ASP A 139 -9.33 6.67 4.92
CA ASP A 139 -9.39 7.74 5.89
C ASP A 139 -7.96 8.24 6.17
N ALA A 140 -7.82 9.52 6.44
CA ALA A 140 -6.53 10.14 6.76
C ALA A 140 -5.90 9.62 8.06
N THR A 141 -6.68 8.96 8.90
CA THR A 141 -6.23 8.36 10.17
C THR A 141 -5.66 6.95 10.02
N ASN A 142 -5.87 6.31 8.88
CA ASN A 142 -5.44 4.94 8.64
C ASN A 142 -4.16 4.91 7.79
N TYR A 143 -3.15 4.22 8.28
CA TYR A 143 -1.89 4.01 7.53
C TYR A 143 -1.94 2.72 6.73
N SER A 144 -1.37 2.75 5.53
CA SER A 144 -1.11 1.53 4.77
C SER A 144 -0.09 0.64 5.49
N PRO A 145 -0.19 -0.70 5.34
CA PRO A 145 0.79 -1.62 5.91
C PRO A 145 2.21 -1.26 5.49
N MET A 146 3.09 -1.13 6.48
CA MET A 146 4.49 -0.76 6.24
C MET A 146 5.29 -1.92 5.67
N ARG A 147 6.26 -1.60 4.83
CA ARG A 147 7.27 -2.57 4.38
C ARG A 147 8.21 -2.89 5.53
N THR A 148 8.38 -4.18 5.82
CA THR A 148 9.29 -4.67 6.85
C THR A 148 10.28 -5.65 6.22
N ILE A 149 11.57 -5.46 6.46
CA ILE A 149 12.63 -6.37 6.03
C ILE A 149 13.33 -6.86 7.28
N SER A 150 13.41 -8.18 7.42
CA SER A 150 14.01 -8.86 8.57
C SER A 150 15.03 -9.88 8.10
N ALA A 151 16.15 -9.97 8.79
CA ALA A 151 17.14 -11.02 8.61
C ALA A 151 17.30 -11.76 9.94
N GLY A 152 17.53 -13.08 9.87
CA GLY A 152 17.72 -13.86 11.08
C GLY A 152 18.56 -15.11 10.86
N VAL A 153 18.99 -15.66 11.98
CA VAL A 153 19.80 -16.88 12.07
C VAL A 153 19.08 -17.83 13.01
N LYS A 154 18.87 -19.07 12.58
CA LYS A 154 18.34 -20.15 13.42
C LYS A 154 19.44 -21.19 13.64
N LEU A 155 19.82 -21.37 14.89
CA LEU A 155 20.76 -22.40 15.34
C LEU A 155 20.00 -23.55 16.00
N THR A 156 20.43 -24.77 15.75
CA THR A 156 19.94 -25.98 16.40
C THR A 156 21.12 -26.76 16.91
N PHE A 157 21.15 -27.02 18.21
CA PHE A 157 22.17 -27.76 18.92
C PHE A 157 21.73 -29.21 19.19
#